data_f511e7ec5a4b290835645e5192356c36
#
_entry.id   f511e7ec5a4b290835645e5192356c36
#
_cell.length_a   1.000
_cell.length_b   1.000
_cell.length_c   1.000
_cell.angle_alpha   90.00
_cell.angle_beta   90.00
_cell.angle_gamma   90.00
#
_symmetry.space_group_name_H-M   'P 1'
#
loop_
_entity.id
_entity.type
_entity.pdbx_description
1 polymer ?
#
loop_
_entity_poly.entity_id
_entity_poly.type
_entity_poly.pdbx_seq_one_letter_code
_entity_poly.pdbx_strand_id
1 'polypeptide(L)'
;STPIKSSAASDVYKRQFLFSQSYHSAMRFVGPTRAQIGVRTVFNILGPLANPAKADFMILGTYDPDLLEPMAKVLMNLGIKRAMLVYGNDRLDEVSISAPTTICEINGGKLIKYEIKPEDFGLKRGKLADIVGEDGKGNAAITRGILEGTIKGAKRDIVLLNSGCALYICGKCDSIEEGVKTAAEMIDSGKALKKLEELVELTNRG
;
A
#
# COMPACT_ATOMS: atom_id res chain seq x y z
N SER A 1 -12.18 -22.33 0.24
CA SER A 1 -11.34 -22.84 1.34
C SER A 1 -10.12 -21.94 1.68
N THR A 2 -9.84 -20.94 0.88
CA THR A 2 -8.68 -20.07 1.04
C THR A 2 -8.77 -19.03 2.18
N PRO A 3 -9.94 -18.48 2.57
CA PRO A 3 -10.06 -17.49 3.63
C PRO A 3 -9.59 -18.00 5.01
N ILE A 4 -9.84 -19.26 5.33
CA ILE A 4 -9.51 -19.84 6.65
C ILE A 4 -7.98 -19.92 6.86
N LYS A 5 -7.23 -20.28 5.84
CA LYS A 5 -5.76 -20.37 5.91
C LYS A 5 -5.10 -19.01 6.09
N SER A 6 -5.61 -17.99 5.40
CA SER A 6 -5.14 -16.62 5.54
C SER A 6 -5.45 -16.06 6.94
N SER A 7 -6.60 -16.41 7.51
CA SER A 7 -6.98 -16.02 8.87
C SER A 7 -6.05 -16.64 9.93
N ALA A 8 -5.75 -17.94 9.83
CA ALA A 8 -4.84 -18.62 10.75
C ALA A 8 -3.42 -18.02 10.69
N ALA A 9 -2.92 -17.69 9.51
CA ALA A 9 -1.63 -17.02 9.37
C ALA A 9 -1.63 -15.61 10.00
N SER A 10 -2.76 -14.88 9.92
CA SER A 10 -2.94 -13.59 10.57
C SER A 10 -2.90 -13.70 12.10
N ASP A 11 -3.55 -14.69 12.69
CA ASP A 11 -3.61 -14.87 14.13
C ASP A 11 -2.23 -15.17 14.71
N VAL A 12 -1.42 -15.95 14.03
CA VAL A 12 -0.06 -16.31 14.50
C VAL A 12 0.95 -15.19 14.25
N TYR A 13 0.89 -14.52 13.09
CA TYR A 13 1.92 -13.55 12.67
C TYR A 13 1.41 -12.12 12.59
N LYS A 14 0.13 -11.87 12.88
CA LYS A 14 -0.54 -10.55 12.84
C LYS A 14 -0.38 -9.85 11.49
N ARG A 15 -0.34 -10.62 10.41
CA ARG A 15 -0.33 -10.11 9.03
C ARG A 15 -0.97 -11.11 8.10
N GLN A 16 -1.67 -10.62 7.10
CA GLN A 16 -2.29 -11.45 6.07
C GLN A 16 -2.44 -10.66 4.77
N PHE A 17 -2.49 -11.39 3.66
CA PHE A 17 -2.93 -10.87 2.38
C PHE A 17 -4.42 -11.10 2.23
N LEU A 18 -5.19 -10.00 2.14
CA LEU A 18 -6.64 -10.04 1.94
C LEU A 18 -6.94 -9.99 0.43
N PHE A 19 -7.06 -11.17 -0.18
CA PHE A 19 -7.41 -11.25 -1.59
C PHE A 19 -8.87 -10.80 -1.79
N SER A 20 -9.06 -9.63 -2.38
CA SER A 20 -10.35 -8.93 -2.43
C SER A 20 -11.49 -9.76 -3.02
N GLN A 21 -11.23 -10.58 -4.04
CA GLN A 21 -12.22 -11.45 -4.67
C GLN A 21 -12.79 -12.51 -3.70
N SER A 22 -12.00 -12.94 -2.71
CA SER A 22 -12.44 -13.90 -1.70
C SER A 22 -13.23 -13.24 -0.56
N TYR A 23 -12.90 -11.98 -0.23
CA TYR A 23 -13.54 -11.26 0.89
C TYR A 23 -14.76 -10.44 0.49
N HIS A 24 -14.80 -9.95 -0.74
CA HIS A 24 -15.94 -9.20 -1.28
C HIS A 24 -16.78 -10.07 -2.22
N SER A 25 -17.36 -11.15 -1.70
CA SER A 25 -18.13 -12.13 -2.50
C SER A 25 -19.29 -11.49 -3.28
N ALA A 26 -19.90 -10.42 -2.74
CA ALA A 26 -20.93 -9.65 -3.44
C ALA A 26 -20.44 -9.00 -4.73
N MET A 27 -19.15 -8.71 -4.85
CA MET A 27 -18.56 -8.10 -6.06
C MET A 27 -18.64 -9.00 -7.29
N ARG A 28 -18.76 -10.32 -7.13
CA ARG A 28 -18.98 -11.26 -8.24
C ARG A 28 -20.25 -10.95 -9.04
N PHE A 29 -21.27 -10.42 -8.39
CA PHE A 29 -22.54 -10.09 -9.04
C PHE A 29 -22.48 -8.79 -9.83
N VAL A 30 -21.65 -7.83 -9.41
CA VAL A 30 -21.51 -6.54 -10.08
C VAL A 30 -20.30 -6.48 -11.02
N GLY A 31 -19.38 -7.44 -10.92
CA GLY A 31 -18.17 -7.51 -11.73
C GLY A 31 -18.43 -7.48 -13.25
N PRO A 32 -19.30 -8.34 -13.78
CA PRO A 32 -19.64 -8.35 -15.21
C PRO A 32 -20.23 -7.03 -15.69
N THR A 33 -21.15 -6.45 -14.92
CA THR A 33 -21.76 -5.15 -15.23
C THR A 33 -20.74 -4.02 -15.24
N ARG A 34 -19.82 -4.00 -14.27
CA ARG A 34 -18.71 -3.04 -14.24
C ARG A 34 -17.83 -3.13 -15.47
N ALA A 35 -17.49 -4.34 -15.90
CA ALA A 35 -16.70 -4.57 -17.10
C ALA A 35 -17.42 -4.06 -18.38
N GLN A 36 -18.75 -4.24 -18.47
CA GLN A 36 -19.56 -3.75 -19.58
C GLN A 36 -19.67 -2.21 -19.60
N ILE A 37 -19.85 -1.59 -18.43
CA ILE A 37 -19.95 -0.13 -18.30
C ILE A 37 -18.62 0.54 -18.70
N GLY A 38 -17.48 -0.05 -18.35
CA GLY A 38 -16.14 0.43 -18.75
C GLY A 38 -15.71 1.78 -18.16
N VAL A 39 -16.47 2.36 -17.23
CA VAL A 39 -16.15 3.62 -16.57
C VAL A 39 -15.92 3.43 -15.09
N ARG A 40 -15.22 4.37 -14.47
CA ARG A 40 -15.02 4.39 -13.03
C ARG A 40 -16.32 4.70 -12.31
N THR A 41 -16.58 3.98 -11.22
CA THR A 41 -17.80 4.10 -10.41
C THR A 41 -17.42 4.13 -8.93
N VAL A 42 -18.39 4.32 -8.05
CA VAL A 42 -18.23 4.23 -6.60
C VAL A 42 -17.57 2.92 -6.15
N PHE A 43 -17.74 1.83 -6.89
CA PHE A 43 -17.09 0.55 -6.60
C PHE A 43 -15.56 0.58 -6.69
N ASN A 44 -14.98 1.60 -7.32
CA ASN A 44 -13.53 1.76 -7.36
C ASN A 44 -12.96 2.28 -6.03
N ILE A 45 -13.79 2.90 -5.20
CA ILE A 45 -13.39 3.47 -3.90
C ILE A 45 -13.96 2.70 -2.70
N LEU A 46 -15.00 1.88 -2.89
CA LEU A 46 -15.63 1.14 -1.79
C LEU A 46 -14.74 0.00 -1.24
N GLY A 47 -13.95 -0.65 -2.08
CA GLY A 47 -13.11 -1.78 -1.66
C GLY A 47 -12.18 -1.43 -0.50
N PRO A 48 -11.33 -0.42 -0.61
CA PRO A 48 -10.46 0.02 0.48
C PRO A 48 -11.21 0.47 1.73
N LEU A 49 -12.36 1.15 1.56
CA LEU A 49 -13.18 1.65 2.66
C LEU A 49 -13.94 0.54 3.40
N ALA A 50 -14.18 -0.59 2.73
CA ALA A 50 -14.87 -1.76 3.29
C ALA A 50 -13.90 -2.88 3.71
N ASN A 51 -12.67 -2.55 4.11
CA ASN A 51 -11.66 -3.53 4.51
C ASN A 51 -12.13 -4.30 5.77
N PRO A 52 -12.30 -5.64 5.68
CA PRO A 52 -12.80 -6.43 6.81
C PRO A 52 -11.83 -6.52 7.99
N ALA A 53 -10.55 -6.19 7.80
CA ALA A 53 -9.54 -6.18 8.86
C ALA A 53 -9.74 -5.05 9.87
N LYS A 54 -10.56 -4.04 9.57
CA LYS A 54 -10.81 -2.87 10.46
C LYS A 54 -9.50 -2.29 10.99
N ALA A 55 -8.55 -2.03 10.09
CA ALA A 55 -7.24 -1.54 10.46
C ALA A 55 -7.30 -0.18 11.17
N ASP A 56 -6.53 -0.03 12.25
CA ASP A 56 -6.38 1.25 12.97
C ASP A 56 -5.58 2.28 12.16
N PHE A 57 -4.69 1.80 11.30
CA PHE A 57 -3.75 2.60 10.50
C PHE A 57 -3.85 2.20 9.04
N MET A 58 -3.80 3.17 8.13
CA MET A 58 -3.96 2.91 6.69
C MET A 58 -3.16 3.88 5.84
N ILE A 59 -2.57 3.35 4.76
CA ILE A 59 -2.20 4.16 3.59
C ILE A 59 -3.17 3.78 2.48
N LEU A 60 -3.73 4.76 1.81
CA LEU A 60 -4.73 4.57 0.77
C LEU A 60 -4.45 5.47 -0.42
N GLY A 61 -4.12 4.86 -1.55
CA GLY A 61 -3.96 5.56 -2.81
C GLY A 61 -5.29 5.90 -3.47
N THR A 62 -5.33 7.04 -4.14
CA THR A 62 -6.45 7.44 -4.97
C THR A 62 -5.98 7.75 -6.39
N TYR A 63 -6.87 7.58 -7.34
CA TYR A 63 -6.62 7.90 -8.75
C TYR A 63 -6.99 9.35 -9.13
N ASP A 64 -7.55 10.09 -8.18
CA ASP A 64 -8.07 11.44 -8.37
C ASP A 64 -7.81 12.25 -7.08
N PRO A 65 -7.12 13.38 -7.16
CA PRO A 65 -6.80 14.20 -6.00
C PRO A 65 -8.05 14.76 -5.29
N ASP A 66 -9.15 14.94 -6.01
CA ASP A 66 -10.41 15.43 -5.43
C ASP A 66 -11.07 14.41 -4.50
N LEU A 67 -10.67 13.13 -4.57
CA LEU A 67 -11.14 12.08 -3.67
C LEU A 67 -10.40 12.04 -2.32
N LEU A 68 -9.23 12.66 -2.19
CA LEU A 68 -8.42 12.59 -0.97
C LEU A 68 -9.21 13.02 0.27
N GLU A 69 -9.77 14.20 0.26
CA GLU A 69 -10.49 14.73 1.42
C GLU A 69 -11.84 14.06 1.69
N PRO A 70 -12.71 13.81 0.69
CA PRO A 70 -13.94 13.05 0.89
C PRO A 70 -13.69 11.66 1.49
N MET A 71 -12.72 10.91 0.96
CA MET A 71 -12.40 9.58 1.46
C MET A 71 -11.79 9.63 2.87
N ALA A 72 -10.95 10.63 3.16
CA ALA A 72 -10.43 10.84 4.51
C ALA A 72 -11.55 11.08 5.52
N LYS A 73 -12.54 11.90 5.19
CA LYS A 73 -13.73 12.13 6.05
C LYS A 73 -14.51 10.83 6.28
N VAL A 74 -14.67 10.00 5.27
CA VAL A 74 -15.32 8.68 5.42
C VAL A 74 -14.52 7.79 6.37
N LEU A 75 -13.19 7.70 6.20
CA LEU A 75 -12.33 6.90 7.08
C LEU A 75 -12.40 7.40 8.55
N MET A 76 -12.44 8.70 8.77
CA MET A 76 -12.63 9.26 10.11
C MET A 76 -13.97 8.82 10.71
N ASN A 77 -15.05 8.86 9.94
CA ASN A 77 -16.38 8.41 10.38
C ASN A 77 -16.41 6.89 10.65
N LEU A 78 -15.57 6.12 9.96
CA LEU A 78 -15.39 4.69 10.20
C LEU A 78 -14.49 4.39 11.42
N GLY A 79 -13.93 5.41 12.06
CA GLY A 79 -13.16 5.29 13.31
C GLY A 79 -11.68 4.97 13.11
N ILE A 80 -11.11 5.23 11.94
CA ILE A 80 -9.67 5.06 11.74
C ILE A 80 -8.88 6.01 12.64
N LYS A 81 -7.80 5.53 13.27
CA LYS A 81 -6.99 6.33 14.19
C LYS A 81 -6.05 7.28 13.44
N ARG A 82 -5.32 6.75 12.45
CA ARG A 82 -4.46 7.53 11.57
C ARG A 82 -4.49 6.94 10.16
N ALA A 83 -4.46 7.79 9.16
CA ALA A 83 -4.35 7.36 7.78
C ALA A 83 -3.62 8.40 6.94
N MET A 84 -3.04 7.94 5.85
CA MET A 84 -2.46 8.78 4.82
C MET A 84 -3.11 8.42 3.49
N LEU A 85 -3.91 9.35 2.95
CA LEU A 85 -4.46 9.23 1.62
C LEU A 85 -3.51 9.92 0.66
N VAL A 86 -3.13 9.24 -0.40
CA VAL A 86 -2.05 9.68 -1.29
C VAL A 86 -2.48 9.71 -2.75
N TYR A 87 -1.95 10.68 -3.48
CA TYR A 87 -2.09 10.79 -4.93
C TYR A 87 -0.76 11.26 -5.51
N GLY A 88 -0.09 10.39 -6.27
CA GLY A 88 1.07 10.77 -7.06
C GLY A 88 0.64 11.72 -8.19
N ASN A 89 1.29 12.88 -8.31
CA ASN A 89 0.91 13.90 -9.29
C ASN A 89 1.17 13.46 -10.75
N ASP A 90 1.76 12.28 -10.94
CA ASP A 90 1.87 11.53 -12.19
C ASP A 90 0.73 10.50 -12.39
N ARG A 91 -0.35 10.61 -11.60
CA ARG A 91 -1.55 9.75 -11.57
C ARG A 91 -1.35 8.36 -10.96
N LEU A 92 -0.29 8.20 -10.17
CA LEU A 92 -0.06 6.98 -9.41
C LEU A 92 -0.92 6.99 -8.13
N ASP A 93 -1.58 5.89 -7.85
CA ASP A 93 -2.34 5.66 -6.61
C ASP A 93 -1.43 5.13 -5.46
N GLU A 94 -0.20 5.64 -5.42
CA GLU A 94 0.83 5.36 -4.41
C GLU A 94 1.65 6.62 -4.14
N VAL A 95 2.54 6.57 -3.15
CA VAL A 95 3.57 7.62 -2.99
C VAL A 95 4.57 7.48 -4.12
N SER A 96 4.59 8.49 -5.02
CA SER A 96 5.35 8.40 -6.27
C SER A 96 6.85 8.61 -6.07
N ILE A 97 7.64 7.85 -6.83
CA ILE A 97 9.08 8.07 -7.00
C ILE A 97 9.40 8.95 -8.22
N SER A 98 8.43 9.19 -9.09
CA SER A 98 8.63 9.94 -10.35
C SER A 98 8.04 11.36 -10.33
N ALA A 99 7.20 11.68 -9.35
CA ALA A 99 6.57 12.97 -9.18
C ALA A 99 6.39 13.33 -7.70
N PRO A 100 6.04 14.58 -7.38
CA PRO A 100 5.51 14.92 -6.07
C PRO A 100 4.23 14.13 -5.78
N THR A 101 3.93 13.92 -4.50
CA THR A 101 2.72 13.24 -4.03
C THR A 101 1.93 14.17 -3.14
N THR A 102 0.68 14.40 -3.50
CA THR A 102 -0.28 15.11 -2.65
C THR A 102 -0.82 14.18 -1.58
N ILE A 103 -0.81 14.63 -0.35
CA ILE A 103 -1.21 13.85 0.84
C ILE A 103 -2.34 14.54 1.57
N CYS A 104 -3.32 13.74 2.04
CA CYS A 104 -4.28 14.11 3.04
C CYS A 104 -4.12 13.15 4.24
N GLU A 105 -3.49 13.61 5.31
CA GLU A 105 -3.24 12.82 6.51
C GLU A 105 -4.35 13.02 7.54
N ILE A 106 -4.82 11.91 8.11
CA ILE A 106 -5.68 11.89 9.30
C ILE A 106 -4.76 11.70 10.51
N ASN A 107 -4.72 12.69 11.41
CA ASN A 107 -3.92 12.62 12.63
C ASN A 107 -4.64 13.32 13.78
N GLY A 108 -4.90 12.60 14.86
CA GLY A 108 -5.60 13.13 16.05
C GLY A 108 -6.97 13.73 15.73
N GLY A 109 -7.72 13.15 14.79
CA GLY A 109 -9.04 13.65 14.37
C GLY A 109 -8.99 14.89 13.47
N LYS A 110 -7.81 15.29 13.00
CA LYS A 110 -7.62 16.43 12.10
C LYS A 110 -7.19 15.95 10.73
N LEU A 111 -7.55 16.70 9.69
CA LEU A 111 -7.06 16.54 8.33
C LEU A 111 -5.95 17.54 8.08
N ILE A 112 -4.80 17.02 7.64
CA ILE A 112 -3.62 17.82 7.29
C ILE A 112 -3.30 17.54 5.83
N LYS A 113 -3.22 18.59 5.01
CA LYS A 113 -2.85 18.47 3.59
C LYS A 113 -1.44 19.00 3.39
N TYR A 114 -0.63 18.24 2.69
CA TYR A 114 0.73 18.63 2.31
C TYR A 114 1.19 17.86 1.08
N GLU A 115 2.34 18.23 0.56
CA GLU A 115 2.99 17.56 -0.56
C GLU A 115 4.38 17.08 -0.11
N ILE A 116 4.78 15.93 -0.62
CA ILE A 116 6.13 15.38 -0.46
C ILE A 116 6.69 15.01 -1.83
N LYS A 117 8.01 14.91 -1.90
CA LYS A 117 8.73 14.49 -3.11
C LYS A 117 9.89 13.56 -2.71
N PRO A 118 10.35 12.68 -3.62
CA PRO A 118 11.42 11.72 -3.32
C PRO A 118 12.68 12.37 -2.74
N GLU A 119 13.03 13.55 -3.23
CA GLU A 119 14.22 14.28 -2.83
C GLU A 119 14.20 14.72 -1.35
N ASP A 120 13.03 14.89 -0.75
CA ASP A 120 12.88 15.24 0.67
C ASP A 120 13.41 14.14 1.59
N PHE A 121 13.55 12.93 1.06
CA PHE A 121 14.02 11.72 1.78
C PHE A 121 15.36 11.19 1.25
N GLY A 122 16.09 12.00 0.48
CA GLY A 122 17.38 11.61 -0.10
C GLY A 122 17.28 10.58 -1.23
N LEU A 123 16.08 10.35 -1.78
CA LEU A 123 15.86 9.45 -2.89
C LEU A 123 15.97 10.20 -4.22
N LYS A 124 16.51 9.53 -5.22
CA LYS A 124 16.59 10.10 -6.57
C LYS A 124 15.26 9.94 -7.29
N ARG A 125 14.79 11.05 -7.90
CA ARG A 125 13.60 10.97 -8.75
C ARG A 125 13.81 10.01 -9.90
N GLY A 126 12.92 9.02 -10.02
CA GLY A 126 12.84 8.08 -11.13
C GLY A 126 11.94 8.58 -12.24
N LYS A 127 11.69 7.70 -13.21
CA LYS A 127 10.66 7.88 -14.24
C LYS A 127 9.57 6.84 -14.03
N LEU A 128 8.34 7.14 -14.42
CA LEU A 128 7.24 6.19 -14.34
C LEU A 128 7.56 4.87 -15.08
N ALA A 129 8.26 4.96 -16.20
CA ALA A 129 8.71 3.78 -16.96
C ALA A 129 9.67 2.88 -16.18
N ASP A 130 10.41 3.42 -15.20
CA ASP A 130 11.40 2.65 -14.43
C ASP A 130 10.73 1.73 -13.40
N ILE A 131 9.47 1.98 -13.05
CA ILE A 131 8.70 1.23 -12.04
C ILE A 131 7.63 0.31 -12.64
N VAL A 132 7.48 0.31 -13.96
CA VAL A 132 6.53 -0.58 -14.64
C VAL A 132 6.82 -2.03 -14.27
N GLY A 133 5.76 -2.73 -13.86
CA GLY A 133 5.80 -4.15 -13.59
C GLY A 133 5.66 -5.01 -14.84
N GLU A 134 5.50 -6.30 -14.63
CA GLU A 134 5.30 -7.32 -15.64
C GLU A 134 4.02 -8.11 -15.33
N ASP A 135 3.92 -9.34 -15.81
CA ASP A 135 2.88 -10.26 -15.37
C ASP A 135 3.06 -10.69 -13.90
N GLY A 136 2.14 -11.48 -13.37
CA GLY A 136 2.19 -11.92 -11.97
C GLY A 136 3.48 -12.67 -11.60
N LYS A 137 4.05 -13.45 -12.53
CA LYS A 137 5.30 -14.18 -12.31
C LYS A 137 6.51 -13.25 -12.33
N GLY A 138 6.55 -12.34 -13.28
CA GLY A 138 7.58 -11.31 -13.37
C GLY A 138 7.55 -10.38 -12.15
N ASN A 139 6.38 -9.93 -11.71
CA ASN A 139 6.23 -9.12 -10.51
C ASN A 139 6.67 -9.84 -9.23
N ALA A 140 6.43 -11.15 -9.13
CA ALA A 140 6.94 -11.96 -8.02
C ALA A 140 8.48 -12.00 -8.02
N ALA A 141 9.11 -12.13 -9.19
CA ALA A 141 10.57 -12.08 -9.32
C ALA A 141 11.13 -10.70 -8.98
N ILE A 142 10.47 -9.62 -9.43
CA ILE A 142 10.84 -8.24 -9.08
C ILE A 142 10.76 -8.04 -7.57
N THR A 143 9.66 -8.44 -6.93
CA THR A 143 9.47 -8.33 -5.47
C THR A 143 10.58 -9.05 -4.73
N ARG A 144 10.87 -10.30 -5.11
CA ARG A 144 11.95 -11.07 -4.51
C ARG A 144 13.31 -10.39 -4.71
N GLY A 145 13.62 -9.96 -5.93
CA GLY A 145 14.87 -9.28 -6.24
C GLY A 145 15.09 -7.97 -5.46
N ILE A 146 14.02 -7.21 -5.20
CA ILE A 146 14.08 -6.04 -4.32
C ILE A 146 14.44 -6.46 -2.89
N LEU A 147 13.77 -7.48 -2.35
CA LEU A 147 13.99 -7.95 -0.97
C LEU A 147 15.32 -8.68 -0.79
N GLU A 148 15.87 -9.29 -1.83
CA GLU A 148 17.23 -9.86 -1.88
C GLU A 148 18.32 -8.79 -2.08
N GLY A 149 17.93 -7.55 -2.39
CA GLY A 149 18.86 -6.46 -2.67
C GLY A 149 19.53 -6.54 -4.04
N THR A 150 19.10 -7.41 -4.93
CA THR A 150 19.64 -7.54 -6.31
C THR A 150 19.04 -6.50 -7.25
N ILE A 151 17.80 -6.04 -7.01
CA ILE A 151 17.17 -4.94 -7.74
C ILE A 151 17.31 -3.66 -6.93
N LYS A 152 17.91 -2.65 -7.55
CA LYS A 152 18.18 -1.30 -6.99
C LYS A 152 17.43 -0.24 -7.81
N GLY A 153 17.62 1.04 -7.44
CA GLY A 153 17.06 2.20 -8.14
C GLY A 153 15.56 2.36 -7.92
N ALA A 154 14.86 2.94 -8.91
CA ALA A 154 13.48 3.40 -8.76
C ALA A 154 12.51 2.34 -8.23
N LYS A 155 12.64 1.06 -8.65
CA LYS A 155 11.80 -0.04 -8.16
C LYS A 155 11.99 -0.31 -6.66
N ARG A 156 13.24 -0.25 -6.17
CA ARG A 156 13.52 -0.36 -4.73
C ARG A 156 13.09 0.92 -4.01
N ASP A 157 13.40 2.06 -4.56
CA ASP A 157 13.20 3.36 -3.91
C ASP A 157 11.72 3.67 -3.68
N ILE A 158 10.82 3.32 -4.62
CA ILE A 158 9.37 3.45 -4.41
C ILE A 158 8.88 2.55 -3.27
N VAL A 159 9.43 1.34 -3.13
CA VAL A 159 9.10 0.43 -2.02
C VAL A 159 9.58 1.02 -0.70
N LEU A 160 10.79 1.59 -0.65
CA LEU A 160 11.30 2.26 0.55
C LEU A 160 10.41 3.43 0.96
N LEU A 161 10.01 4.27 0.01
CA LEU A 161 9.22 5.46 0.25
C LEU A 161 7.82 5.11 0.79
N ASN A 162 7.11 4.18 0.13
CA ASN A 162 5.80 3.73 0.58
C ASN A 162 5.88 2.98 1.93
N SER A 163 6.91 2.16 2.14
CA SER A 163 7.14 1.49 3.43
C SER A 163 7.47 2.48 4.54
N GLY A 164 8.25 3.52 4.24
CA GLY A 164 8.56 4.60 5.17
C GLY A 164 7.32 5.34 5.65
N CYS A 165 6.43 5.69 4.72
CA CYS A 165 5.12 6.27 5.03
C CYS A 165 4.28 5.32 5.92
N ALA A 166 4.30 4.00 5.64
CA ALA A 166 3.58 3.02 6.45
C ALA A 166 4.12 2.94 7.88
N LEU A 167 5.44 2.93 8.05
CA LEU A 167 6.10 2.92 9.36
C LEU A 167 5.78 4.19 10.17
N TYR A 168 5.77 5.34 9.52
CA TYR A 168 5.37 6.61 10.14
C TYR A 168 3.91 6.60 10.57
N ILE A 169 2.98 6.22 9.69
CA ILE A 169 1.55 6.22 10.01
C ILE A 169 1.20 5.25 11.14
N CYS A 170 1.86 4.09 11.22
CA CYS A 170 1.63 3.14 12.32
C CYS A 170 2.41 3.47 13.60
N GLY A 171 3.10 4.61 13.66
CA GLY A 171 3.84 5.07 14.84
C GLY A 171 5.07 4.25 15.19
N LYS A 172 5.68 3.59 14.20
CA LYS A 172 6.95 2.87 14.37
C LYS A 172 8.17 3.76 14.13
N CYS A 173 7.96 4.89 13.49
CA CYS A 173 8.95 5.94 13.24
C CYS A 173 8.30 7.29 13.48
N ASP A 174 9.08 8.26 13.94
CA ASP A 174 8.60 9.60 14.27
C ASP A 174 8.48 10.50 13.01
N SER A 175 9.14 10.10 11.92
CA SER A 175 9.07 10.80 10.63
C SER A 175 9.09 9.82 9.46
N ILE A 176 8.66 10.30 8.28
CA ILE A 176 8.75 9.53 7.02
C ILE A 176 10.22 9.26 6.68
N GLU A 177 11.12 10.22 6.92
CA GLU A 177 12.56 10.07 6.67
C GLU A 177 13.14 8.91 7.48
N GLU A 178 12.86 8.85 8.78
CA GLU A 178 13.25 7.73 9.63
C GLU A 178 12.66 6.41 9.14
N GLY A 179 11.39 6.43 8.73
CA GLY A 179 10.71 5.27 8.15
C GLY A 179 11.38 4.76 6.88
N VAL A 180 11.83 5.63 5.98
CA VAL A 180 12.56 5.26 4.76
C VAL A 180 13.90 4.61 5.12
N LYS A 181 14.66 5.16 6.09
CA LYS A 181 15.91 4.57 6.57
C LYS A 181 15.68 3.18 7.18
N THR A 182 14.67 3.07 8.04
CA THR A 182 14.28 1.79 8.66
C THR A 182 13.86 0.76 7.62
N ALA A 183 13.09 1.15 6.60
CA ALA A 183 12.70 0.26 5.51
C ALA A 183 13.92 -0.26 4.73
N ALA A 184 14.91 0.61 4.47
CA ALA A 184 16.16 0.22 3.83
C ALA A 184 16.93 -0.81 4.66
N GLU A 185 17.07 -0.58 5.97
CA GLU A 185 17.72 -1.52 6.90
C GLU A 185 17.02 -2.88 6.95
N MET A 186 15.68 -2.91 6.92
CA MET A 186 14.91 -4.16 6.91
C MET A 186 15.13 -4.97 5.63
N ILE A 187 15.28 -4.31 4.49
CA ILE A 187 15.61 -4.98 3.22
C ILE A 187 17.07 -5.44 3.24
N ASP A 188 18.00 -4.54 3.52
CA ASP A 188 19.44 -4.80 3.41
C ASP A 188 19.93 -5.86 4.43
N SER A 189 19.24 -5.99 5.58
CA SER A 189 19.51 -7.06 6.56
C SER A 189 18.85 -8.41 6.24
N GLY A 190 18.08 -8.51 5.15
CA GLY A 190 17.34 -9.72 4.77
C GLY A 190 16.12 -10.04 5.65
N LYS A 191 15.80 -9.21 6.64
CA LYS A 191 14.66 -9.43 7.54
C LYS A 191 13.32 -9.36 6.80
N ALA A 192 13.19 -8.48 5.82
CA ALA A 192 11.99 -8.37 5.01
C ALA A 192 11.79 -9.60 4.12
N LEU A 193 12.85 -10.11 3.49
CA LEU A 193 12.81 -11.34 2.71
C LEU A 193 12.39 -12.54 3.56
N LYS A 194 13.06 -12.74 4.70
CA LYS A 194 12.72 -13.81 5.65
C LYS A 194 11.24 -13.77 6.03
N LYS A 195 10.69 -12.57 6.19
CA LYS A 195 9.28 -12.40 6.56
C LYS A 195 8.31 -12.75 5.43
N LEU A 196 8.69 -12.52 4.18
CA LEU A 196 7.94 -13.00 3.02
C LEU A 196 7.96 -14.53 2.96
N GLU A 197 9.11 -15.16 3.18
CA GLU A 197 9.26 -16.61 3.16
C GLU A 197 8.42 -17.28 4.24
N GLU A 198 8.44 -16.77 5.47
CA GLU A 198 7.56 -17.22 6.55
C GLU A 198 6.07 -17.13 6.18
N LEU A 199 5.65 -16.03 5.54
CA LEU A 199 4.26 -15.88 5.10
C LEU A 199 3.90 -16.90 4.01
N VAL A 200 4.78 -17.10 3.02
CA VAL A 200 4.58 -18.10 1.95
C VAL A 200 4.47 -19.50 2.55
N GLU A 201 5.38 -19.87 3.44
CA GLU A 201 5.36 -21.18 4.10
C GLU A 201 4.05 -21.42 4.86
N LEU A 202 3.61 -20.46 5.64
CA LEU A 202 2.37 -20.57 6.42
C LEU A 202 1.12 -20.68 5.56
N THR A 203 1.02 -19.89 4.49
CA THR A 203 -0.14 -19.92 3.61
C THR A 203 -0.23 -21.20 2.78
N ASN A 204 0.87 -21.97 2.67
CA ASN A 204 0.93 -23.24 1.96
C ASN A 204 0.86 -24.48 2.88
N ARG A 205 0.91 -24.30 4.21
CA ARG A 205 0.78 -25.37 5.21
C ARG A 205 -0.67 -25.77 5.46
N GLY A 206 -1.50 -26.02 4.51
CA GLY A 206 -2.87 -26.36 4.80
C GLY A 206 -3.38 -27.50 3.98
#